data_63cf2a0fbafa394589b6bdcfd03988bc
#
_entry.id   63cf2a0fbafa394589b6bdcfd03988bc
#
_cell.length_a   1.000
_cell.length_b   1.000
_cell.length_c   1.000
_cell.angle_alpha   90.00
_cell.angle_beta   90.00
_cell.angle_gamma   90.00
#
_symmetry.space_group_name_H-M   'P 1'
#
loop_
_entity.id
_entity.type
_entity.pdbx_description
1 polymer ?
#
loop_
_entity_poly.entity_id
_entity_poly.type
_entity_poly.pdbx_seq_one_letter_code
_entity_poly.pdbx_strand_id
1 'polypeptide(L)' 'MENSLQSQAYQSIRKKIIYSDLEPGKKISEKGLEGMFNIGRTPIRESLIQLRQQELVYTIPQSGTYVSQIDL' A
#
# COMPACT_ATOMS: atom_id res chain seq x y z
N MET A 1 12.03 6.70 -18.55
CA MET A 1 11.02 6.69 -17.49
C MET A 1 10.70 5.27 -17.07
N GLU A 2 10.85 5.01 -15.81
CA GLU A 2 10.71 3.66 -15.29
C GLU A 2 9.26 3.33 -15.01
N ASN A 3 8.75 2.27 -15.64
CA ASN A 3 7.44 1.73 -15.32
C ASN A 3 7.62 0.38 -14.65
N SER A 4 8.38 0.39 -13.57
CA SER A 4 8.60 -0.84 -12.82
C SER A 4 7.31 -1.30 -12.16
N LEU A 5 7.24 -2.58 -11.85
CA LEU A 5 6.09 -3.12 -11.14
C LEU A 5 5.97 -2.48 -9.76
N GLN A 6 7.10 -2.14 -9.14
CA GLN A 6 7.06 -1.45 -7.86
C GLN A 6 6.40 -0.08 -8.00
N SER A 7 6.75 0.66 -9.05
CA SER A 7 6.18 1.97 -9.28
C SER A 7 4.68 1.89 -9.55
N GLN A 8 4.27 0.91 -10.35
CA GLN A 8 2.85 0.70 -10.63
C GLN A 8 2.09 0.34 -9.37
N ALA A 9 2.65 -0.55 -8.56
CA ALA A 9 2.02 -0.96 -7.31
C ALA A 9 1.91 0.23 -6.36
N TYR A 10 2.98 0.99 -6.23
CA TYR A 10 2.98 2.16 -5.36
C TYR A 10 1.88 3.14 -5.75
N GLN A 11 1.80 3.49 -7.03
CA GLN A 11 0.81 4.46 -7.47
C GLN A 11 -0.61 3.93 -7.35
N SER A 12 -0.81 2.65 -7.63
CA SER A 12 -2.14 2.05 -7.52
C SER A 12 -2.62 2.02 -6.08
N ILE A 13 -1.75 1.61 -5.16
CA ILE A 13 -2.12 1.56 -3.75
C ILE A 13 -2.35 2.98 -3.22
N ARG A 14 -1.47 3.90 -3.59
CA ARG A 14 -1.59 5.29 -3.15
C ARG A 14 -2.92 5.90 -3.59
N LYS A 15 -3.33 5.65 -4.82
CA LYS A 15 -4.61 6.13 -5.31
C LYS A 15 -5.77 5.57 -4.51
N LYS A 16 -5.71 4.29 -4.18
CA LYS A 16 -6.77 3.67 -3.37
C LYS A 16 -6.89 4.33 -2.01
N ILE A 17 -5.75 4.69 -1.42
CA ILE A 17 -5.76 5.35 -0.12
C ILE A 17 -6.32 6.77 -0.24
N ILE A 18 -5.83 7.53 -1.21
CA ILE A 18 -6.20 8.93 -1.37
C ILE A 18 -7.68 9.09 -1.74
N TYR A 19 -8.18 8.19 -2.57
CA TYR A 19 -9.59 8.28 -2.99
C TYR A 19 -10.51 7.46 -2.08
N SER A 20 -10.01 7.07 -0.92
CA SER A 20 -10.81 6.44 0.12
C SER A 20 -11.37 5.06 -0.23
N ASP A 21 -10.82 4.41 -1.26
CA ASP A 21 -11.16 3.03 -1.55
C ASP A 21 -10.58 2.11 -0.48
N LEU A 22 -9.49 2.54 0.16
CA LEU A 22 -8.93 1.89 1.33
C LEU A 22 -9.08 2.87 2.49
N GLU A 23 -10.02 2.59 3.38
CA GLU A 23 -10.35 3.53 4.44
C GLU A 23 -9.27 3.60 5.51
N PRO A 24 -9.12 4.76 6.18
CA PRO A 24 -8.17 4.86 7.29
C PRO A 24 -8.47 3.81 8.36
N GLY A 25 -7.40 3.22 8.88
CA GLY A 25 -7.52 2.18 9.89
C GLY A 25 -7.76 0.79 9.33
N LYS A 26 -7.99 0.69 8.03
CA LYS A 26 -8.24 -0.61 7.43
C LYS A 26 -6.95 -1.41 7.33
N LYS A 27 -7.03 -2.69 7.64
CA LYS A 27 -5.90 -3.59 7.53
C LYS A 27 -5.65 -3.95 6.07
N ILE A 28 -4.40 -3.90 5.67
CA ILE A 28 -3.97 -4.25 4.31
C ILE A 28 -3.13 -5.52 4.39
N SER A 29 -3.40 -6.48 3.51
CA SER A 29 -2.53 -7.65 3.39
C SER A 29 -1.79 -7.60 2.07
N GLU A 30 -0.53 -8.05 2.08
CA GLU A 30 0.25 -8.14 0.86
C GLU A 30 -0.44 -9.06 -0.15
N LYS A 31 -0.94 -10.18 0.35
CA LYS A 31 -1.59 -11.16 -0.50
C LYS A 31 -2.86 -10.58 -1.15
N GLY A 32 -3.61 -9.81 -0.38
CA GLY A 32 -4.80 -9.15 -0.91
C GLY A 32 -4.46 -8.18 -2.02
N LEU A 33 -3.39 -7.40 -1.83
CA LEU A 33 -2.97 -6.44 -2.85
C LEU A 33 -2.44 -7.14 -4.09
N GLU A 34 -1.72 -8.27 -3.91
CA GLU A 34 -1.26 -9.05 -5.06
C GLU A 34 -2.44 -9.47 -5.94
N GLY A 35 -3.51 -9.95 -5.32
CA GLY A 35 -4.68 -10.35 -6.05
C GLY A 35 -5.43 -9.18 -6.67
N MET A 36 -5.50 -8.07 -5.95
CA MET A 36 -6.22 -6.89 -6.40
C MET A 36 -5.59 -6.28 -7.65
N PHE A 37 -4.26 -6.19 -7.67
CA PHE A 37 -3.55 -5.52 -8.75
C PHE A 37 -2.85 -6.48 -9.70
N ASN A 38 -2.89 -7.78 -9.42
CA ASN A 38 -2.22 -8.78 -10.22
C ASN A 38 -0.72 -8.48 -10.33
N ILE A 39 -0.11 -8.12 -9.22
CA ILE A 39 1.31 -7.79 -9.12
C ILE A 39 1.91 -8.70 -8.05
N GLY A 40 3.14 -9.17 -8.29
CA GLY A 40 3.77 -10.12 -7.38
C GLY A 40 4.14 -9.53 -6.03
N ARG A 41 4.53 -10.42 -5.11
CA ARG A 41 4.80 -10.04 -3.72
C ARG A 41 5.91 -9.00 -3.57
N THR A 42 7.03 -9.20 -4.30
CA THR A 42 8.19 -8.33 -4.12
C THR A 42 7.88 -6.87 -4.45
N PRO A 43 7.31 -6.55 -5.61
CA PRO A 43 6.95 -5.15 -5.88
C PRO A 43 5.89 -4.62 -4.94
N ILE A 44 4.96 -5.44 -4.50
CA ILE A 44 3.95 -5.02 -3.54
C ILE A 44 4.62 -4.66 -2.20
N ARG A 45 5.52 -5.53 -1.73
CA ARG A 45 6.21 -5.29 -0.47
C ARG A 45 7.06 -4.02 -0.52
N GLU A 46 7.78 -3.82 -1.61
CA GLU A 46 8.61 -2.62 -1.77
C GLU A 46 7.75 -1.36 -1.81
N SER A 47 6.59 -1.45 -2.42
CA SER A 47 5.66 -0.33 -2.46
C SER A 47 5.15 0.03 -1.07
N LEU A 48 4.84 -0.98 -0.26
CA LEU A 48 4.37 -0.75 1.10
C LEU A 48 5.46 -0.13 1.96
N ILE A 49 6.72 -0.53 1.76
CA ILE A 49 7.83 0.09 2.47
C ILE A 49 7.90 1.57 2.13
N GLN A 50 7.77 1.92 0.87
CA GLN A 50 7.80 3.30 0.42
C GLN A 50 6.62 4.10 0.99
N LEU A 51 5.43 3.51 0.97
CA LEU A 51 4.24 4.17 1.53
C LEU A 51 4.37 4.38 3.04
N ARG A 52 5.01 3.44 3.73
CA ARG A 52 5.24 3.58 5.15
C ARG A 52 6.21 4.72 5.44
N GLN A 53 7.24 4.88 4.61
CA GLN A 53 8.15 6.01 4.75
C GLN A 53 7.44 7.34 4.57
N GLN A 54 6.39 7.37 3.78
CA GLN A 54 5.59 8.55 3.56
C GLN A 54 4.43 8.67 4.54
N GLU A 55 4.33 7.74 5.48
CA GLU A 55 3.31 7.74 6.52
C GLU A 55 1.89 7.58 5.99
N LEU A 56 1.76 7.00 4.81
CA LEU A 56 0.45 6.68 4.25
C LEU A 56 -0.08 5.35 4.79
N VAL A 57 0.81 4.50 5.27
CA VAL A 57 0.45 3.27 5.97
C VAL A 57 1.38 3.13 7.17
N TYR A 58 0.96 2.32 8.14
CA TYR A 58 1.80 2.02 9.29
C TYR A 58 1.71 0.54 9.62
N THR A 59 2.72 0.04 10.30
CA THR A 59 2.80 -1.38 10.65
C THR A 59 2.72 -1.54 12.16
N ILE A 60 1.84 -2.45 12.60
CA ILE A 60 1.77 -2.84 13.99
C ILE A 60 2.42 -4.21 14.09
N PRO A 61 3.49 -4.36 14.89
CA PRO A 61 4.17 -5.65 15.00
C PRO A 61 3.21 -6.78 15.35
N GLN A 62 3.36 -7.90 14.65
CA GLN A 62 2.56 -9.10 14.85
C GLN A 62 1.09 -8.94 14.53
N SER A 63 0.68 -7.78 14.05
CA SER A 63 -0.72 -7.56 13.66
C SER A 63 -0.85 -7.34 12.16
N GLY A 64 -0.09 -6.43 11.59
CA GLY A 64 -0.15 -6.19 10.16
C GLY A 64 0.07 -4.73 9.79
N THR A 65 -0.25 -4.43 8.55
CA THR A 65 -0.12 -3.09 7.99
C THR A 65 -1.52 -2.47 7.86
N TYR A 66 -1.61 -1.21 8.21
CA TYR A 66 -2.88 -0.50 8.23
C TYR A 66 -2.79 0.81 7.49
N VAL A 67 -3.90 1.26 6.94
CA VAL A 67 -3.98 2.56 6.27
C VAL A 67 -3.95 3.66 7.32
N SER A 68 -3.06 4.63 7.14
CA SER A 68 -2.97 5.77 8.04
C SER A 68 -4.16 6.69 7.86
N GLN A 69 -4.49 7.40 8.94
CA GLN A 69 -5.50 8.44 8.84
C GLN A 69 -4.81 9.69 8.28
N ILE A 70 -5.25 10.10 7.11
CA ILE A 70 -4.67 11.27 6.46
C ILE A 70 -5.52 12.48 6.80
N ASP A 71 -4.88 13.46 7.42
CA ASP A 71 -5.53 14.71 7.77
C ASP A 71 -5.17 15.74 6.71
N LEU A 72 -6.07 15.98 5.83
CA LEU A 72 -5.86 16.95 4.77
C LEU A 72 -6.42 18.31 5.13
#